data_0c85a50707aa86ffc1ab68e1477fa9a0
#
_entry.id   0c85a50707aa86ffc1ab68e1477fa9a0
#
_cell.length_a   1.000
_cell.length_b   1.000
_cell.length_c   1.000
_cell.angle_alpha   90.00
_cell.angle_beta   90.00
_cell.angle_gamma   90.00
#
_symmetry.space_group_name_H-M   'P 1'
#
loop_
_entity.id
_entity.type
_entity.pdbx_description
1 polymer ?
#
loop_
_entity_poly.entity_id
_entity_poly.type
_entity_poly.pdbx_seq_one_letter_code
_entity_poly.pdbx_strand_id
1 'polypeptide(L)'
;MSRLLLPLLVLVTACTPQPLPQPSPTQSPSPTADPCPTGVEYAVTGGDAAMGLRVMTLTLTNCGTETLELHGYPSVTVLDADRAPLTVAVGPGSFGISAVDSFDVTPQPVTVVPGGSAVTGLLWRNTYDDITMPPVVGEHLELAVATGAPSQVFTPVMRGNPVTIDLGSTGKLGVKPWTAAQR
;
A
#
# COMPACT_ATOMS: atom_id res chain seq x y z
N MET A 1 -23.76 -89.61 18.46
CA MET A 1 -24.81 -88.67 18.96
C MET A 1 -24.13 -87.36 19.32
N SER A 2 -24.02 -86.52 18.36
CA SER A 2 -23.27 -85.24 18.51
C SER A 2 -24.30 -84.10 18.58
N ARG A 3 -24.34 -83.39 19.69
CA ARG A 3 -25.24 -82.22 19.91
C ARG A 3 -24.46 -80.94 19.48
N LEU A 4 -24.91 -80.35 18.41
CA LEU A 4 -24.44 -79.01 17.94
C LEU A 4 -25.10 -77.96 18.80
N LEU A 5 -24.28 -77.21 19.56
CA LEU A 5 -24.71 -76.02 20.30
C LEU A 5 -24.44 -74.80 19.39
N LEU A 6 -25.51 -74.12 19.01
CA LEU A 6 -25.49 -72.89 18.26
C LEU A 6 -25.37 -71.71 19.22
N PRO A 7 -24.38 -70.81 19.13
CA PRO A 7 -24.35 -69.64 19.97
C PRO A 7 -25.27 -68.54 19.38
N LEU A 8 -26.15 -68.03 20.23
CA LEU A 8 -27.04 -66.90 19.96
C LEU A 8 -26.24 -65.60 20.03
N LEU A 9 -26.04 -64.92 18.89
CA LEU A 9 -25.34 -63.61 18.79
C LEU A 9 -26.34 -62.51 19.10
N VAL A 10 -26.22 -61.90 20.29
CA VAL A 10 -27.00 -60.69 20.67
C VAL A 10 -26.33 -59.44 20.11
N LEU A 11 -26.94 -58.81 19.10
CA LEU A 11 -26.54 -57.50 18.64
C LEU A 11 -27.06 -56.44 19.62
N VAL A 12 -26.13 -55.79 20.33
CA VAL A 12 -26.42 -54.60 21.12
C VAL A 12 -26.22 -53.37 20.22
N THR A 13 -27.32 -52.77 19.79
CA THR A 13 -27.29 -51.47 19.08
C THR A 13 -27.06 -50.35 20.10
N ALA A 14 -25.83 -49.84 20.18
CA ALA A 14 -25.50 -48.65 20.94
C ALA A 14 -26.01 -47.41 20.19
N CYS A 15 -27.05 -46.76 20.71
CA CYS A 15 -27.46 -45.41 20.28
C CYS A 15 -26.45 -44.42 20.82
N THR A 16 -25.57 -43.91 19.98
CA THR A 16 -24.71 -42.74 20.28
C THR A 16 -25.55 -41.46 20.19
N PRO A 17 -25.62 -40.67 21.26
CA PRO A 17 -26.29 -39.34 21.18
C PRO A 17 -25.52 -38.43 20.21
N GLN A 18 -26.23 -37.90 19.21
CA GLN A 18 -25.69 -36.94 18.26
C GLN A 18 -25.49 -35.61 19.00
N PRO A 19 -24.28 -35.01 18.95
CA PRO A 19 -24.07 -33.67 19.54
C PRO A 19 -24.93 -32.65 18.81
N LEU A 20 -25.63 -31.81 19.56
CA LEU A 20 -26.40 -30.69 19.05
C LEU A 20 -25.47 -29.72 18.30
N PRO A 21 -25.88 -29.17 17.16
CA PRO A 21 -25.09 -28.17 16.44
C PRO A 21 -24.86 -26.98 17.37
N GLN A 22 -23.58 -26.72 17.68
CA GLN A 22 -23.18 -25.50 18.37
C GLN A 22 -23.47 -24.31 17.44
N PRO A 23 -24.08 -23.22 17.94
CA PRO A 23 -24.22 -22.02 17.17
C PRO A 23 -22.81 -21.54 16.81
N SER A 24 -22.55 -21.34 15.51
CA SER A 24 -21.32 -20.74 15.01
C SER A 24 -21.14 -19.36 15.67
N PRO A 25 -19.95 -19.01 16.15
CA PRO A 25 -19.72 -17.68 16.67
C PRO A 25 -20.06 -16.66 15.57
N THR A 26 -21.04 -15.80 15.86
CA THR A 26 -21.35 -14.64 15.03
C THR A 26 -20.08 -13.79 15.01
N GLN A 27 -19.36 -13.79 13.90
CA GLN A 27 -18.23 -12.89 13.69
C GLN A 27 -18.79 -11.46 13.72
N SER A 28 -18.47 -10.72 14.77
CA SER A 28 -18.66 -9.27 14.78
C SER A 28 -17.96 -8.70 13.55
N PRO A 29 -18.61 -7.86 12.74
CA PRO A 29 -17.93 -7.23 11.63
C PRO A 29 -16.71 -6.47 12.19
N SER A 30 -15.52 -6.80 11.70
CA SER A 30 -14.33 -5.99 11.96
C SER A 30 -14.64 -4.56 11.55
N PRO A 31 -14.33 -3.56 12.38
CA PRO A 31 -14.51 -2.18 12.00
C PRO A 31 -13.75 -1.96 10.68
N THR A 32 -14.50 -1.62 9.63
CA THR A 32 -13.92 -1.18 8.36
C THR A 32 -13.12 0.08 8.69
N ALA A 33 -11.80 0.03 8.53
CA ALA A 33 -10.98 1.23 8.71
C ALA A 33 -11.51 2.32 7.76
N ASP A 34 -11.62 3.55 8.27
CA ASP A 34 -11.98 4.69 7.44
C ASP A 34 -10.95 4.82 6.31
N PRO A 35 -11.32 4.71 5.04
CA PRO A 35 -10.39 4.86 3.93
C PRO A 35 -9.81 6.28 3.86
N CYS A 36 -10.36 7.22 4.63
CA CYS A 36 -10.06 8.64 4.55
C CYS A 36 -9.71 9.28 5.90
N PRO A 37 -8.76 8.72 6.68
CA PRO A 37 -8.51 9.17 8.05
C PRO A 37 -7.97 10.60 8.15
N THR A 38 -7.36 11.13 7.08
CA THR A 38 -6.81 12.50 6.99
C THR A 38 -7.61 13.42 6.07
N GLY A 39 -8.81 12.99 5.63
CA GLY A 39 -9.62 13.69 4.64
C GLY A 39 -9.15 13.46 3.19
N VAL A 40 -8.12 12.65 2.99
CA VAL A 40 -7.60 12.26 1.66
C VAL A 40 -7.37 10.76 1.58
N GLU A 41 -7.57 10.22 0.39
CA GLU A 41 -7.26 8.83 0.03
C GLU A 41 -6.15 8.81 -1.04
N TYR A 42 -5.20 7.88 -0.92
CA TYR A 42 -4.15 7.67 -1.90
C TYR A 42 -4.35 6.36 -2.65
N ALA A 43 -4.06 6.37 -3.93
CA ALA A 43 -4.08 5.17 -4.77
C ALA A 43 -2.91 5.17 -5.75
N VAL A 44 -2.38 3.98 -6.06
CA VAL A 44 -1.46 3.81 -7.20
C VAL A 44 -2.29 3.71 -8.47
N THR A 45 -2.14 4.69 -9.36
CA THR A 45 -2.93 4.77 -10.60
C THR A 45 -2.10 4.48 -11.85
N GLY A 46 -0.79 4.38 -11.71
CA GLY A 46 0.11 4.05 -12.81
C GLY A 46 1.52 3.74 -12.36
N GLY A 47 2.30 3.22 -13.26
CA GLY A 47 3.71 2.95 -13.05
C GLY A 47 4.39 2.59 -14.35
N ASP A 48 5.70 2.83 -14.42
CA ASP A 48 6.55 2.47 -15.54
C ASP A 48 7.91 1.96 -15.04
N ALA A 49 8.55 1.15 -15.86
CA ALA A 49 9.83 0.55 -15.55
C ALA A 49 10.68 0.38 -16.81
N ALA A 50 11.84 1.01 -16.84
CA ALA A 50 12.79 0.87 -17.93
C ALA A 50 14.23 0.93 -17.40
N MET A 51 15.08 -0.03 -17.78
CA MET A 51 16.52 -0.02 -17.50
C MET A 51 16.88 0.31 -16.04
N GLY A 52 16.19 -0.32 -15.09
CA GLY A 52 16.37 -0.06 -13.66
C GLY A 52 15.69 1.20 -13.13
N LEU A 53 15.25 2.12 -13.97
CA LEU A 53 14.41 3.24 -13.57
C LEU A 53 12.99 2.75 -13.29
N ARG A 54 12.39 3.28 -12.24
CA ARG A 54 11.02 2.99 -11.80
C ARG A 54 10.27 4.28 -11.58
N VAL A 55 9.03 4.30 -12.02
CA VAL A 55 8.09 5.39 -11.77
C VAL A 55 6.82 4.80 -11.18
N MET A 56 6.31 5.42 -10.12
CA MET A 56 4.99 5.13 -9.55
C MET A 56 4.17 6.41 -9.59
N THR A 57 2.98 6.35 -10.17
CA THR A 57 2.02 7.45 -10.16
C THR A 57 1.04 7.26 -9.02
N LEU A 58 0.93 8.28 -8.18
CA LEU A 58 -0.01 8.32 -7.07
C LEU A 58 -1.09 9.36 -7.34
N THR A 59 -2.33 8.97 -7.12
CA THR A 59 -3.48 9.87 -7.10
C THR A 59 -3.92 10.08 -5.66
N LEU A 60 -4.11 11.34 -5.30
CA LEU A 60 -4.80 11.79 -4.10
C LEU A 60 -6.24 12.10 -4.48
N THR A 61 -7.20 11.58 -3.73
CA THR A 61 -8.61 11.98 -3.80
C THR A 61 -9.00 12.70 -2.52
N ASN A 62 -9.60 13.87 -2.66
CA ASN A 62 -10.16 14.61 -1.53
C ASN A 62 -11.52 14.00 -1.16
N CYS A 63 -11.56 13.22 -0.11
CA CYS A 63 -12.80 12.62 0.43
C CYS A 63 -13.33 13.37 1.66
N GLY A 64 -12.72 14.50 1.99
CA GLY A 64 -13.23 15.43 2.98
C GLY A 64 -14.36 16.34 2.41
N THR A 65 -14.83 17.24 3.25
CA THR A 65 -15.89 18.21 2.90
C THR A 65 -15.35 19.58 2.48
N GLU A 66 -14.08 19.84 2.77
CA GLU A 66 -13.42 21.11 2.48
C GLU A 66 -12.55 21.00 1.22
N THR A 67 -12.41 22.12 0.52
CA THR A 67 -11.48 22.21 -0.62
C THR A 67 -10.03 22.19 -0.11
N LEU A 68 -9.17 21.41 -0.76
CA LEU A 68 -7.74 21.38 -0.47
C LEU A 68 -6.98 22.26 -1.46
N GLU A 69 -6.09 23.08 -0.93
CA GLU A 69 -5.13 23.84 -1.73
C GLU A 69 -3.75 23.17 -1.60
N LEU A 70 -3.30 22.53 -2.66
CA LEU A 70 -2.01 21.87 -2.73
C LEU A 70 -1.00 22.76 -3.43
N HIS A 71 0.21 22.81 -2.88
CA HIS A 71 1.33 23.52 -3.48
C HIS A 71 2.63 22.78 -3.23
N GLY A 72 3.45 22.64 -4.27
CA GLY A 72 4.75 21.98 -4.16
C GLY A 72 4.64 20.45 -4.17
N TYR A 73 5.25 19.81 -3.19
CA TYR A 73 5.49 18.38 -3.16
C TYR A 73 4.78 17.71 -1.97
N PRO A 74 4.30 16.47 -2.10
CA PRO A 74 3.93 15.69 -0.93
C PRO A 74 5.14 15.45 -0.02
N SER A 75 4.89 15.25 1.26
CA SER A 75 5.87 14.66 2.17
C SER A 75 5.79 13.14 2.03
N VAL A 76 6.95 12.51 1.87
CA VAL A 76 7.06 11.06 1.64
C VAL A 76 8.13 10.49 2.55
N THR A 77 7.79 9.48 3.33
CA THR A 77 8.76 8.61 4.04
C THR A 77 8.56 7.18 3.57
N VAL A 78 9.65 6.50 3.24
CA VAL A 78 9.61 5.09 2.86
C VAL A 78 9.73 4.26 4.12
N LEU A 79 8.85 3.27 4.28
CA LEU A 79 8.78 2.39 5.44
C LEU A 79 9.02 0.94 5.04
N ASP A 80 9.62 0.16 5.94
CA ASP A 80 9.80 -1.28 5.77
C ASP A 80 8.50 -2.09 6.02
N ALA A 81 8.60 -3.41 6.07
CA ALA A 81 7.50 -4.34 6.35
C ALA A 81 6.87 -4.13 7.74
N ASP A 82 7.66 -3.71 8.70
CA ASP A 82 7.23 -3.44 10.09
C ASP A 82 6.73 -1.99 10.27
N ARG A 83 6.69 -1.21 9.16
CA ARG A 83 6.35 0.21 9.13
C ARG A 83 7.36 1.12 9.84
N ALA A 84 8.58 0.66 10.02
CA ALA A 84 9.66 1.49 10.51
C ALA A 84 10.27 2.31 9.36
N PRO A 85 10.65 3.59 9.60
CA PRO A 85 11.19 4.45 8.56
C PRO A 85 12.56 3.96 8.10
N LEU A 86 12.73 3.87 6.78
CA LEU A 86 13.99 3.56 6.14
C LEU A 86 14.79 4.84 5.90
N THR A 87 16.12 4.70 5.92
CA THR A 87 17.04 5.80 5.58
C THR A 87 17.06 5.98 4.06
N VAL A 88 16.22 6.88 3.56
CA VAL A 88 16.08 7.21 2.14
C VAL A 88 16.26 8.71 1.95
N ALA A 89 17.10 9.10 0.99
CA ALA A 89 17.22 10.49 0.57
C ALA A 89 16.06 10.82 -0.38
N VAL A 90 15.08 11.60 0.10
CA VAL A 90 13.91 12.03 -0.67
C VAL A 90 14.11 13.47 -1.12
N GLY A 91 13.86 13.75 -2.41
CA GLY A 91 14.05 15.10 -2.95
C GLY A 91 13.09 15.44 -4.08
N PRO A 92 13.02 16.75 -4.43
CA PRO A 92 12.11 17.27 -5.44
C PRO A 92 12.51 16.85 -6.85
N GLY A 93 11.51 16.68 -7.70
CA GLY A 93 11.71 16.35 -9.11
C GLY A 93 12.42 15.02 -9.33
N SER A 94 13.27 14.95 -10.31
CA SER A 94 14.09 13.77 -10.63
C SER A 94 15.21 13.52 -9.62
N PHE A 95 15.51 14.45 -8.75
CA PHE A 95 16.49 14.37 -7.65
C PHE A 95 17.86 13.79 -8.07
N GLY A 96 18.30 14.09 -9.31
CA GLY A 96 19.56 13.60 -9.86
C GLY A 96 19.61 12.10 -10.14
N ILE A 97 18.47 11.39 -10.07
CA ILE A 97 18.35 9.95 -10.34
C ILE A 97 18.37 9.70 -11.85
N SER A 98 17.64 10.52 -12.60
CA SER A 98 17.59 10.51 -14.06
C SER A 98 16.98 11.83 -14.54
N ALA A 99 17.25 12.24 -15.77
CA ALA A 99 16.55 13.38 -16.35
C ALA A 99 15.16 12.92 -16.82
N VAL A 100 14.11 13.39 -16.14
CA VAL A 100 12.71 13.09 -16.47
C VAL A 100 11.91 14.38 -16.44
N ASP A 101 11.71 15.00 -17.60
CA ASP A 101 11.10 16.33 -17.75
C ASP A 101 9.75 16.46 -17.04
N SER A 102 8.95 15.39 -17.03
CA SER A 102 7.65 15.38 -16.34
C SER A 102 7.75 15.44 -14.82
N PHE A 103 8.93 15.19 -14.24
CA PHE A 103 9.21 15.31 -12.81
C PHE A 103 9.81 16.70 -12.47
N ASP A 104 10.59 17.25 -13.39
CA ASP A 104 11.35 18.48 -13.18
C ASP A 104 10.54 19.74 -13.59
N VAL A 105 9.23 19.69 -13.34
CA VAL A 105 8.32 20.80 -13.61
C VAL A 105 8.24 21.77 -12.41
N THR A 106 8.04 23.06 -12.71
CA THR A 106 7.81 24.07 -11.67
C THR A 106 6.49 23.80 -10.96
N PRO A 107 6.46 23.68 -9.62
CA PRO A 107 5.24 23.51 -8.87
C PRO A 107 4.22 24.63 -9.13
N GLN A 108 2.97 24.28 -9.33
CA GLN A 108 1.85 25.20 -9.47
C GLN A 108 0.82 24.91 -8.36
N PRO A 109 0.05 25.90 -7.92
CA PRO A 109 -1.09 25.65 -7.03
C PRO A 109 -2.10 24.71 -7.68
N VAL A 110 -2.62 23.76 -6.91
CA VAL A 110 -3.66 22.81 -7.34
C VAL A 110 -4.81 22.83 -6.35
N THR A 111 -5.98 23.28 -6.80
CA THR A 111 -7.20 23.29 -6.00
C THR A 111 -7.94 21.94 -6.19
N VAL A 112 -8.18 21.22 -5.11
CA VAL A 112 -8.86 19.92 -5.12
C VAL A 112 -10.16 20.02 -4.32
N VAL A 113 -11.27 20.20 -5.03
CA VAL A 113 -12.61 20.24 -4.42
C VAL A 113 -12.99 18.87 -3.81
N PRO A 114 -13.97 18.79 -2.90
CA PRO A 114 -14.51 17.51 -2.42
C PRO A 114 -14.85 16.56 -3.58
N GLY A 115 -14.36 15.31 -3.50
CA GLY A 115 -14.45 14.32 -4.58
C GLY A 115 -13.49 14.54 -5.76
N GLY A 116 -12.75 15.64 -5.79
CA GLY A 116 -11.72 15.91 -6.79
C GLY A 116 -10.41 15.19 -6.50
N SER A 117 -9.49 15.22 -7.47
CA SER A 117 -8.21 14.50 -7.37
C SER A 117 -7.02 15.34 -7.86
N ALA A 118 -5.86 15.04 -7.29
CA ALA A 118 -4.56 15.51 -7.74
C ALA A 118 -3.60 14.33 -7.94
N VAL A 119 -2.55 14.55 -8.73
CA VAL A 119 -1.59 13.50 -9.09
C VAL A 119 -0.17 13.94 -8.72
N THR A 120 0.61 13.00 -8.20
CA THR A 120 2.05 13.10 -8.01
C THR A 120 2.74 11.86 -8.57
N GLY A 121 4.06 11.80 -8.47
CA GLY A 121 4.83 10.63 -8.88
C GLY A 121 6.05 10.42 -8.01
N LEU A 122 6.44 9.17 -7.88
CA LEU A 122 7.69 8.74 -7.25
C LEU A 122 8.62 8.18 -8.32
N LEU A 123 9.89 8.53 -8.27
CA LEU A 123 10.93 8.10 -9.21
C LEU A 123 12.10 7.54 -8.43
N TRP A 124 12.58 6.35 -8.82
CA TRP A 124 13.78 5.77 -8.22
C TRP A 124 14.51 4.84 -9.19
N ARG A 125 15.73 4.44 -8.82
CA ARG A 125 16.46 3.36 -9.51
C ARG A 125 16.54 2.13 -8.62
N ASN A 126 16.26 1.00 -9.24
CA ASN A 126 16.50 -0.34 -8.71
C ASN A 126 17.85 -0.81 -9.29
N THR A 127 18.95 -0.28 -8.77
CA THR A 127 20.31 -0.68 -9.13
C THR A 127 21.13 -1.01 -7.90
N TYR A 128 22.03 -1.98 -8.04
CA TYR A 128 22.87 -2.51 -6.97
C TYR A 128 24.33 -2.27 -7.33
N ASP A 129 24.69 -0.99 -7.43
CA ASP A 129 26.02 -0.55 -7.87
C ASP A 129 27.07 -0.67 -6.77
N ASP A 130 26.63 -0.64 -5.51
CA ASP A 130 27.48 -0.76 -4.34
C ASP A 130 27.12 -2.01 -3.53
N ILE A 131 27.94 -3.04 -3.66
CA ILE A 131 27.78 -4.32 -2.95
C ILE A 131 28.06 -4.24 -1.46
N THR A 132 28.63 -3.13 -0.98
CA THR A 132 28.89 -2.89 0.45
C THR A 132 27.69 -2.28 1.17
N MET A 133 26.75 -1.72 0.41
CA MET A 133 25.51 -1.16 0.93
C MET A 133 24.40 -2.20 0.88
N PRO A 134 23.68 -2.41 1.99
CA PRO A 134 22.50 -3.28 1.98
C PRO A 134 21.43 -2.67 1.07
N PRO A 135 20.65 -3.52 0.36
CA PRO A 135 19.51 -3.03 -0.43
C PRO A 135 18.48 -2.34 0.46
N VAL A 136 17.93 -1.23 -0.03
CA VAL A 136 16.86 -0.50 0.63
C VAL A 136 15.54 -0.84 -0.08
N VAL A 137 14.69 -1.61 0.60
CA VAL A 137 13.40 -2.07 0.06
C VAL A 137 12.29 -1.62 0.99
N GLY A 138 11.39 -0.75 0.49
CA GLY A 138 10.21 -0.29 1.18
C GLY A 138 8.97 -1.07 0.77
N GLU A 139 8.08 -1.31 1.72
CA GLU A 139 6.78 -1.95 1.50
C GLU A 139 5.62 -1.00 1.73
N HIS A 140 5.86 0.05 2.51
CA HIS A 140 4.87 1.07 2.82
C HIS A 140 5.44 2.47 2.61
N LEU A 141 4.54 3.42 2.50
CA LEU A 141 4.83 4.85 2.48
C LEU A 141 4.09 5.54 3.62
N GLU A 142 4.72 6.48 4.27
CA GLU A 142 4.00 7.48 5.03
C GLU A 142 3.88 8.72 4.16
N LEU A 143 2.66 9.16 3.91
CA LEU A 143 2.32 10.23 2.98
C LEU A 143 1.58 11.36 3.68
N ALA A 144 1.97 12.59 3.39
CA ALA A 144 1.19 13.78 3.72
C ALA A 144 1.09 14.70 2.50
N VAL A 145 0.07 15.52 2.43
CA VAL A 145 -0.15 16.47 1.32
C VAL A 145 0.97 17.50 1.19
N ALA A 146 1.64 17.81 2.29
CA ALA A 146 2.81 18.68 2.37
C ALA A 146 3.57 18.41 3.67
N THR A 147 4.79 18.93 3.79
CA THR A 147 5.57 18.88 5.04
C THR A 147 4.78 19.55 6.18
N GLY A 148 4.64 18.85 7.30
CA GLY A 148 3.92 19.32 8.49
C GLY A 148 2.40 19.13 8.45
N ALA A 149 1.83 18.66 7.34
CA ALA A 149 0.44 18.23 7.28
C ALA A 149 0.26 16.85 7.95
N PRO A 150 -0.98 16.48 8.35
CA PRO A 150 -1.27 15.13 8.83
C PRO A 150 -0.84 14.07 7.83
N SER A 151 -0.12 13.06 8.31
CA SER A 151 0.35 11.93 7.51
C SER A 151 -0.49 10.69 7.74
N GLN A 152 -0.45 9.78 6.78
CA GLN A 152 -1.03 8.43 6.90
C GLN A 152 -0.13 7.40 6.26
N VAL A 153 -0.15 6.19 6.81
CA VAL A 153 0.55 5.04 6.21
C VAL A 153 -0.28 4.51 5.05
N PHE A 154 0.39 4.35 3.92
CA PHE A 154 -0.17 3.87 2.68
C PHE A 154 0.63 2.65 2.18
N THR A 155 -0.05 1.56 1.88
CA THR A 155 0.55 0.38 1.25
C THR A 155 0.29 0.46 -0.25
N PRO A 156 1.33 0.64 -1.09
CA PRO A 156 1.13 0.69 -2.53
C PRO A 156 0.60 -0.64 -3.07
N VAL A 157 -0.53 -0.59 -3.77
CA VAL A 157 -1.13 -1.75 -4.44
C VAL A 157 -1.43 -1.37 -5.88
N MET A 158 -0.98 -2.17 -6.83
CA MET A 158 -1.28 -1.99 -8.25
C MET A 158 -1.89 -3.27 -8.82
N ARG A 159 -3.08 -3.16 -9.41
CA ARG A 159 -3.83 -4.31 -9.97
C ARG A 159 -4.03 -5.45 -8.96
N GLY A 160 -4.27 -5.10 -7.69
CA GLY A 160 -4.49 -6.06 -6.61
C GLY A 160 -3.23 -6.68 -6.01
N ASN A 161 -2.03 -6.31 -6.47
CA ASN A 161 -0.76 -6.81 -5.94
C ASN A 161 -0.01 -5.71 -5.19
N PRO A 162 0.58 -5.99 -4.02
CA PRO A 162 1.50 -5.07 -3.36
C PRO A 162 2.67 -4.69 -4.27
N VAL A 163 3.08 -3.43 -4.22
CA VAL A 163 4.22 -2.91 -4.97
C VAL A 163 5.31 -2.52 -3.99
N THR A 164 6.46 -3.15 -4.09
CA THR A 164 7.65 -2.80 -3.31
C THR A 164 8.42 -1.64 -3.96
N ILE A 165 9.00 -0.79 -3.13
CA ILE A 165 9.85 0.33 -3.54
C ILE A 165 11.30 -0.11 -3.31
N ASP A 166 11.81 -0.88 -4.27
CA ASP A 166 13.18 -1.37 -4.24
C ASP A 166 14.13 -0.31 -4.82
N LEU A 167 14.81 0.38 -3.91
CA LEU A 167 15.76 1.47 -4.21
C LEU A 167 17.18 0.94 -4.50
N GLY A 168 17.38 -0.38 -4.47
CA GLY A 168 18.70 -0.98 -4.61
C GLY A 168 19.68 -0.46 -3.57
N SER A 169 20.91 -0.20 -3.99
CA SER A 169 21.93 0.46 -3.16
C SER A 169 21.90 1.99 -3.25
N THR A 170 21.02 2.58 -4.07
CA THR A 170 21.01 4.03 -4.29
C THR A 170 20.40 4.81 -3.13
N GLY A 171 19.38 4.24 -2.47
CA GLY A 171 18.67 4.88 -1.36
C GLY A 171 18.08 6.26 -1.68
N LYS A 172 17.77 6.55 -2.97
CA LYS A 172 17.27 7.84 -3.43
C LYS A 172 15.87 7.74 -4.02
N LEU A 173 15.01 8.72 -3.68
CA LEU A 173 13.64 8.83 -4.18
C LEU A 173 13.37 10.26 -4.66
N GLY A 174 13.03 10.42 -5.93
CA GLY A 174 12.55 11.66 -6.52
C GLY A 174 11.03 11.76 -6.39
N VAL A 175 10.53 12.97 -6.15
CA VAL A 175 9.10 13.23 -5.96
C VAL A 175 8.64 14.30 -6.92
N LYS A 176 7.61 14.00 -7.71
CA LYS A 176 6.96 14.96 -8.61
C LYS A 176 6.09 15.94 -7.80
N PRO A 177 6.04 17.24 -8.15
CA PRO A 177 5.09 18.14 -7.51
C PRO A 177 3.65 17.73 -7.80
N TRP A 178 2.70 18.17 -6.97
CA TRP A 178 1.29 18.00 -7.25
C TRP A 178 0.89 18.63 -8.58
N THR A 179 0.10 17.89 -9.33
CA THR A 179 -0.52 18.35 -10.59
C THR A 179 -2.00 17.99 -10.58
N ALA A 180 -2.84 18.78 -11.25
CA ALA A 180 -4.24 18.45 -11.40
C ALA A 180 -4.41 17.10 -12.12
N ALA A 181 -5.34 16.27 -11.65
CA ALA A 181 -5.69 15.06 -12.37
C ALA A 181 -6.33 15.44 -13.72
N GLN A 182 -5.89 14.81 -14.79
CA GLN A 182 -6.56 14.94 -16.10
C GLN A 182 -7.89 14.19 -16.04
N ARG A 183 -8.96 14.84 -16.51
CA ARG A 183 -10.31 14.24 -16.62
C ARG A 183 -10.40 13.38 -17.85
#